data_899acb7589a8780d9b5ae4bc38afb96d
#
_entry.id   899acb7589a8780d9b5ae4bc38afb96d
#
_cell.length_a   1.000
_cell.length_b   1.000
_cell.length_c   1.000
_cell.angle_alpha   90.00
_cell.angle_beta   90.00
_cell.angle_gamma   90.00
#
_symmetry.space_group_name_H-M   'P 1'
#
loop_
_entity.id
_entity.type
_entity.pdbx_description
1 polymer ?
#
loop_
_entity_poly.entity_id
_entity_poly.type
_entity_poly.pdbx_seq_one_letter_code
_entity_poly.pdbx_strand_id
1 'polypeptide(L)'
;MTSVLQLQSDPAHDVLRTRRQPLDVFFNPQTVALIGATDKLTSVGRRLLWNLIQNPFGGTVYPVNPKRGSVLGIKAYKQLRDVPEQVDLAIIATPAATVPQVLRDCVSAGVKGANVVS
;
A
#
# COMPACT_ATOMS: atom_id res chain seq x y z
N MET A 1 11.65 4.55 -9.55
CA MET A 1 10.60 4.32 -10.56
C MET A 1 9.39 3.68 -9.92
N THR A 2 8.24 3.95 -10.43
CA THR A 2 6.99 3.47 -9.85
C THR A 2 6.22 2.64 -10.86
N SER A 3 5.77 1.45 -10.43
CA SER A 3 4.89 0.60 -11.22
C SER A 3 3.54 0.52 -10.53
N VAL A 4 2.47 0.65 -11.30
CA VAL A 4 1.11 0.60 -10.77
C VAL A 4 0.46 -0.70 -11.23
N LEU A 5 -0.05 -1.47 -10.27
CA LEU A 5 -0.67 -2.76 -10.53
C LEU A 5 -2.08 -2.77 -9.96
N GLN A 6 -3.02 -3.24 -10.76
CA GLN A 6 -4.38 -3.44 -10.31
C GLN A 6 -4.57 -4.90 -9.93
N LEU A 7 -5.04 -5.16 -8.72
CA LEU A 7 -5.07 -6.50 -8.14
C LEU A 7 -6.44 -7.19 -8.27
N GLN A 8 -7.34 -6.64 -9.06
CA GLN A 8 -8.62 -7.27 -9.32
C GLN A 8 -8.46 -8.38 -10.36
N SER A 9 -9.28 -9.41 -10.24
CA SER A 9 -9.15 -10.59 -11.08
C SER A 9 -9.51 -10.35 -12.54
N ASP A 10 -10.42 -9.40 -12.82
CA ASP A 10 -10.88 -9.12 -14.18
C ASP A 10 -11.14 -7.63 -14.34
N PRO A 11 -10.08 -6.85 -14.59
CA PRO A 11 -10.23 -5.40 -14.72
C PRO A 11 -11.15 -4.97 -15.85
N ALA A 12 -11.11 -5.66 -16.98
CA ALA A 12 -11.97 -5.31 -18.11
C ALA A 12 -13.45 -5.53 -17.79
N HIS A 13 -13.75 -6.61 -17.11
CA HIS A 13 -15.09 -6.92 -16.68
C HIS A 13 -15.62 -5.88 -15.69
N ASP A 14 -14.77 -5.49 -14.74
CA ASP A 14 -15.14 -4.50 -13.74
C ASP A 14 -15.45 -3.15 -14.37
N VAL A 15 -14.66 -2.72 -15.33
CA VAL A 15 -14.88 -1.45 -16.03
C VAL A 15 -16.24 -1.45 -16.70
N LEU A 16 -16.59 -2.53 -17.37
CA LEU A 16 -17.85 -2.62 -18.09
C LEU A 16 -19.07 -2.69 -17.18
N ARG A 17 -18.91 -3.35 -16.03
CA ARG A 17 -20.03 -3.60 -15.12
C ARG A 17 -20.37 -2.42 -14.25
N THR A 18 -19.38 -1.80 -13.65
CA THR A 18 -19.60 -0.85 -12.57
C THR A 18 -19.51 0.58 -12.99
N ARG A 19 -18.99 0.86 -14.15
CA ARG A 19 -18.67 2.21 -14.62
C ARG A 19 -17.71 2.93 -13.69
N ARG A 20 -17.23 2.23 -12.67
CA ARG A 20 -16.26 2.77 -11.75
C ARG A 20 -14.91 2.62 -12.40
N GLN A 21 -14.13 3.68 -12.43
CA GLN A 21 -12.80 3.62 -12.98
C GLN A 21 -11.93 2.76 -12.08
N PRO A 22 -11.28 1.71 -12.59
CA PRO A 22 -10.39 0.90 -11.78
C PRO A 22 -9.28 1.71 -11.12
N LEU A 23 -8.94 2.85 -11.70
CA LEU A 23 -7.88 3.71 -11.20
C LEU A 23 -8.30 4.59 -10.03
N ASP A 24 -9.58 4.62 -9.67
CA ASP A 24 -10.04 5.42 -8.54
C ASP A 24 -9.29 5.07 -7.26
N VAL A 25 -8.94 3.81 -7.09
CA VAL A 25 -8.21 3.36 -5.91
C VAL A 25 -6.83 4.00 -5.82
N PHE A 26 -6.24 4.43 -6.94
CA PHE A 26 -4.95 5.09 -6.96
C PHE A 26 -5.03 6.59 -6.78
N PHE A 27 -6.15 7.18 -7.16
CA PHE A 27 -6.32 8.63 -7.08
C PHE A 27 -7.08 9.07 -5.85
N ASN A 28 -7.91 8.21 -5.29
CA ASN A 28 -8.72 8.55 -4.12
C ASN A 28 -8.88 7.37 -3.17
N PRO A 29 -7.76 6.80 -2.69
CA PRO A 29 -7.86 5.69 -1.75
C PRO A 29 -8.32 6.17 -0.39
N GLN A 30 -9.11 5.34 0.29
CA GLN A 30 -9.54 5.61 1.66
C GLN A 30 -8.57 5.00 2.67
N THR A 31 -7.92 3.91 2.31
CA THR A 31 -7.02 3.18 3.20
C THR A 31 -5.77 2.79 2.43
N VAL A 32 -4.62 3.22 2.93
CA VAL A 32 -3.33 2.95 2.30
C VAL A 32 -2.47 2.16 3.27
N ALA A 33 -1.90 1.05 2.81
CA ALA A 33 -0.87 0.34 3.55
C ALA A 33 0.48 0.63 2.91
N LEU A 34 1.43 1.09 3.70
CA LEU A 34 2.79 1.33 3.24
C LEU A 34 3.67 0.17 3.71
N ILE A 35 3.98 -0.74 2.80
CA ILE A 35 4.77 -1.94 3.09
C ILE A 35 6.24 -1.62 2.88
N GLY A 36 7.03 -1.84 3.91
CA GLY A 36 8.43 -1.39 3.94
C GLY A 36 8.57 -0.04 4.61
N ALA A 37 7.56 0.39 5.35
CA ALA A 37 7.63 1.63 6.13
C ALA A 37 8.76 1.53 7.14
N THR A 38 9.55 2.59 7.25
CA THR A 38 10.69 2.62 8.14
C THR A 38 11.00 4.07 8.52
N ASP A 39 11.71 4.24 9.63
CA ASP A 39 12.20 5.56 10.04
C ASP A 39 13.67 5.77 9.72
N LYS A 40 14.29 4.90 8.94
CA LYS A 40 15.66 5.10 8.47
C LYS A 40 15.72 6.32 7.56
N LEU A 41 16.66 7.22 7.86
CA LEU A 41 16.74 8.52 7.22
C LEU A 41 16.85 8.51 5.70
N THR A 42 17.53 7.51 5.14
CA THR A 42 17.80 7.45 3.71
C THR A 42 16.83 6.57 2.94
N SER A 43 15.82 6.02 3.59
CA SER A 43 14.97 5.05 2.93
C SER A 43 13.80 5.70 2.21
N VAL A 44 13.41 5.08 1.10
CA VAL A 44 12.23 5.50 0.35
C VAL A 44 10.97 5.34 1.21
N GLY A 45 10.90 4.26 1.99
CA GLY A 45 9.76 4.01 2.87
C GLY A 45 9.54 5.14 3.87
N ARG A 46 10.62 5.66 4.45
CA ARG A 46 10.50 6.78 5.39
C ARG A 46 9.99 8.04 4.68
N ARG A 47 10.53 8.33 3.51
CA ARG A 47 10.12 9.52 2.77
C ARG A 47 8.66 9.47 2.37
N LEU A 48 8.21 8.30 1.93
CA LEU A 48 6.80 8.11 1.56
C LEU A 48 5.88 8.28 2.76
N LEU A 49 6.23 7.67 3.89
CA LEU A 49 5.42 7.80 5.09
C LEU A 49 5.39 9.25 5.56
N TRP A 50 6.54 9.92 5.55
CA TRP A 50 6.62 11.32 5.94
C TRP A 50 5.73 12.19 5.04
N ASN A 51 5.77 11.95 3.73
CA ASN A 51 4.93 12.70 2.79
C ASN A 51 3.45 12.48 3.04
N LEU A 52 3.05 11.25 3.34
CA LEU A 52 1.65 10.95 3.63
C LEU A 52 1.18 11.64 4.92
N ILE A 53 2.07 11.75 5.91
CA ILE A 53 1.78 12.46 7.16
C ILE A 53 1.66 13.96 6.91
N GLN A 54 2.60 14.53 6.15
CA GLN A 54 2.64 15.97 5.90
C GLN A 54 1.53 16.43 4.96
N ASN A 55 1.10 15.58 4.06
CA ASN A 55 0.10 15.91 3.06
C ASN A 55 -1.05 14.91 3.16
N PRO A 56 -1.96 15.08 4.13
CA PRO A 56 -3.04 14.13 4.34
C PRO A 56 -3.91 13.96 3.09
N PHE A 57 -4.20 12.72 2.78
CA PHE A 57 -5.00 12.40 1.60
C PHE A 57 -6.49 12.16 1.94
N GLY A 58 -6.88 12.45 3.18
CA GLY A 58 -8.26 12.29 3.62
C GLY A 58 -8.62 10.88 4.07
N GLY A 59 -7.66 9.97 4.10
CA GLY A 59 -7.85 8.59 4.54
C GLY A 59 -6.88 8.19 5.62
N THR A 60 -6.70 6.89 5.80
CA THR A 60 -5.85 6.32 6.84
C THR A 60 -4.65 5.61 6.22
N VAL A 61 -3.47 5.84 6.78
CA VAL A 61 -2.25 5.14 6.37
C VAL A 61 -1.86 4.13 7.46
N TYR A 62 -1.54 2.91 7.03
CA TYR A 62 -1.10 1.83 7.90
C TYR A 62 0.33 1.43 7.52
N PRO A 63 1.33 1.78 8.36
CA PRO A 63 2.69 1.30 8.13
C PRO A 63 2.76 -0.21 8.36
N VAL A 64 3.47 -0.91 7.50
CA VAL A 64 3.70 -2.35 7.65
C VAL A 64 5.20 -2.59 7.67
N ASN A 65 5.70 -3.16 8.78
CA ASN A 65 7.10 -3.49 8.95
C ASN A 65 7.22 -4.66 9.93
N PRO A 66 7.81 -5.79 9.50
CA PRO A 66 7.89 -6.98 10.36
C PRO A 66 8.79 -6.82 11.58
N LYS A 67 9.66 -5.81 11.59
CA LYS A 67 10.64 -5.63 12.63
C LYS A 67 10.35 -4.50 13.60
N ARG A 68 9.32 -3.70 13.34
CA ARG A 68 9.03 -2.53 14.15
C ARG A 68 7.59 -2.48 14.60
N GLY A 69 7.39 -2.03 15.85
CA GLY A 69 6.04 -1.83 16.38
C GLY A 69 5.48 -0.45 16.08
N SER A 70 6.36 0.50 15.72
CA SER A 70 5.93 1.84 15.31
C SER A 70 6.94 2.42 14.33
N VAL A 71 6.49 3.30 13.46
CA VAL A 71 7.33 4.03 12.51
C VAL A 71 6.88 5.48 12.53
N LEU A 72 7.81 6.39 12.76
CA LEU A 72 7.53 7.82 12.89
C LEU A 72 6.37 8.11 13.85
N GLY A 73 6.29 7.35 14.94
CA GLY A 73 5.25 7.54 15.96
C GLY A 73 3.90 6.92 15.61
N ILE A 74 3.78 6.27 14.46
CA ILE A 74 2.53 5.64 14.04
C ILE A 74 2.66 4.14 14.24
N LYS A 75 1.63 3.50 14.78
CA LYS A 75 1.63 2.07 15.00
C LYS A 75 1.87 1.35 13.68
N ALA A 76 2.85 0.43 13.67
CA ALA A 76 3.15 -0.40 12.51
C ALA A 76 2.66 -1.83 12.76
N TYR A 77 2.24 -2.46 11.68
CA TYR A 77 1.77 -3.85 11.72
C TYR A 77 2.83 -4.75 11.11
N LYS A 78 2.99 -5.94 11.66
CA LYS A 78 4.02 -6.85 11.19
C LYS A 78 3.73 -7.41 9.81
N GLN A 79 2.46 -7.63 9.54
CA GLN A 79 2.01 -8.20 8.27
C GLN A 79 0.79 -7.44 7.79
N LEU A 80 0.59 -7.44 6.48
CA LEU A 80 -0.55 -6.78 5.87
C LEU A 80 -1.88 -7.31 6.41
N ARG A 81 -1.97 -8.61 6.65
CA ARG A 81 -3.20 -9.23 7.18
C ARG A 81 -3.55 -8.78 8.58
N ASP A 82 -2.61 -8.18 9.31
CA ASP A 82 -2.85 -7.69 10.67
C ASP A 82 -3.52 -6.31 10.66
N VAL A 83 -3.56 -5.63 9.53
CA VAL A 83 -4.21 -4.33 9.41
C VAL A 83 -5.71 -4.50 9.64
N PRO A 84 -6.31 -3.69 10.53
CA PRO A 84 -7.71 -3.91 10.95
C PRO A 84 -8.77 -3.54 9.92
N GLU A 85 -8.40 -2.84 8.85
CA GLU A 85 -9.33 -2.40 7.82
C GLU A 85 -8.99 -3.01 6.48
N GLN A 86 -9.97 -3.04 5.58
CA GLN A 86 -9.74 -3.41 4.19
C GLN A 86 -8.87 -2.35 3.54
N VAL A 87 -7.74 -2.76 2.99
CA VAL A 87 -6.80 -1.83 2.36
C VAL A 87 -7.18 -1.61 0.90
N ASP A 88 -7.30 -0.36 0.52
CA ASP A 88 -7.59 0.01 -0.87
C ASP A 88 -6.32 -0.01 -1.72
N LEU A 89 -5.25 0.58 -1.23
CA LEU A 89 -4.01 0.72 -1.97
C LEU A 89 -2.83 0.29 -1.11
N ALA A 90 -1.99 -0.57 -1.66
CA ALA A 90 -0.72 -0.93 -1.03
C ALA A 90 0.42 -0.23 -1.77
N ILE A 91 1.23 0.52 -1.04
CA ILE A 91 2.46 1.10 -1.58
C ILE A 91 3.60 0.22 -1.10
N ILE A 92 4.32 -0.38 -2.04
CA ILE A 92 5.34 -1.38 -1.74
C ILE A 92 6.71 -0.76 -1.94
N ALA A 93 7.43 -0.58 -0.84
CA ALA A 93 8.76 0.03 -0.81
C ALA A 93 9.79 -0.94 -0.21
N THR A 94 9.68 -2.21 -0.54
CA THR A 94 10.58 -3.26 -0.07
C THR A 94 11.62 -3.58 -1.14
N PRO A 95 12.69 -4.31 -0.79
CA PRO A 95 13.65 -4.75 -1.80
C PRO A 95 13.00 -5.54 -2.92
N ALA A 96 13.50 -5.38 -4.13
CA ALA A 96 12.89 -5.98 -5.33
C ALA A 96 12.69 -7.49 -5.19
N ALA A 97 13.60 -8.19 -4.52
CA ALA A 97 13.49 -9.64 -4.35
C ALA A 97 12.27 -10.07 -3.54
N THR A 98 11.75 -9.19 -2.68
CA THR A 98 10.60 -9.51 -1.83
C THR A 98 9.26 -9.13 -2.46
N VAL A 99 9.28 -8.35 -3.54
CA VAL A 99 8.05 -7.83 -4.14
C VAL A 99 7.08 -8.94 -4.58
N PRO A 100 7.52 -10.03 -5.22
CA PRO A 100 6.56 -11.08 -5.60
C PRO A 100 5.77 -11.65 -4.43
N GLN A 101 6.42 -11.88 -3.30
CA GLN A 101 5.72 -12.38 -2.11
C GLN A 101 4.78 -11.34 -1.54
N VAL A 102 5.20 -10.09 -1.51
CA VAL A 102 4.36 -8.99 -1.01
C VAL A 102 3.12 -8.86 -1.89
N LEU A 103 3.26 -8.98 -3.20
CA LEU A 103 2.11 -8.93 -4.10
C LEU A 103 1.13 -10.08 -3.84
N ARG A 104 1.64 -11.28 -3.57
CA ARG A 104 0.79 -12.41 -3.20
C ARG A 104 0.04 -12.12 -1.90
N ASP A 105 0.73 -11.52 -0.92
CA ASP A 105 0.10 -11.15 0.33
C ASP A 105 -1.01 -10.12 0.11
N CYS A 106 -0.79 -9.16 -0.78
CA CYS A 106 -1.79 -8.16 -1.14
C CYS A 106 -3.04 -8.81 -1.76
N VAL A 107 -2.84 -9.73 -2.67
CA VAL A 107 -3.97 -10.46 -3.29
C VAL A 107 -4.75 -11.22 -2.22
N SER A 108 -4.04 -11.93 -1.35
CA SER A 108 -4.68 -12.71 -0.28
C SER A 108 -5.45 -11.81 0.69
N ALA A 109 -5.00 -10.60 0.92
CA ALA A 109 -5.66 -9.66 1.82
C ALA A 109 -6.77 -8.86 1.14
N GLY A 110 -7.00 -9.06 -0.16
CA GLY A 110 -8.06 -8.37 -0.88
C GLY A 110 -7.74 -6.91 -1.19
N VAL A 111 -6.48 -6.54 -1.26
CA VAL A 111 -6.06 -5.19 -1.62
C VAL A 111 -6.47 -4.91 -3.07
N LYS A 112 -7.04 -3.72 -3.31
CA LYS A 112 -7.60 -3.40 -4.62
C LYS A 112 -6.55 -2.97 -5.64
N GLY A 113 -5.47 -2.37 -5.20
CA GLY A 113 -4.41 -1.97 -6.09
C GLY A 113 -3.08 -1.90 -5.36
N ALA A 114 -2.00 -1.97 -6.11
CA ALA A 114 -0.65 -1.87 -5.55
C ALA A 114 0.23 -0.97 -6.42
N ASN A 115 1.08 -0.21 -5.76
CA ASN A 115 2.04 0.67 -6.37
C ASN A 115 3.42 0.27 -5.87
N VAL A 116 4.26 -0.23 -6.77
CA VAL A 116 5.61 -0.67 -6.41
C VAL A 116 6.58 0.47 -6.66
N VAL A 117 7.29 0.87 -5.61
CA VAL A 117 8.24 1.97 -5.67
C VAL A 117 9.65 1.41 -5.50
N SER A 118 10.52 1.74 -6.40
CA SER A 118 11.91 1.28 -6.35
C SER A 118 12.91 2.45 -6.29
#